data_3fc5987ca9d3108f8874019269c5553a
#
_entry.id   3fc5987ca9d3108f8874019269c5553a
#
_cell.length_a   1.000
_cell.length_b   1.000
_cell.length_c   1.000
_cell.angle_alpha   90.00
_cell.angle_beta   90.00
_cell.angle_gamma   90.00
#
_symmetry.space_group_name_H-M   'P 1'
#
loop_
_entity.id
_entity.type
_entity.pdbx_description
1 polymer ?
#
loop_
_entity_poly.entity_id
_entity_poly.type
_entity_poly.pdbx_seq_one_letter_code
_entity_poly.pdbx_strand_id
1 'polypeptide(L)'
;KGVVKTSVRHLVEFLFRGGDITTGSSVSASPEAMLEGSRLHRKIQRGQKATYQSEVPLKMEWQEEGYDLVLEGRADGIDKTEVNKDRLSDVDGMNQTESDEEKLQHVIGMNQIESNEEKLTYVDEIKCVYRDVEEIEEADILHLAQAKCYAYIYGQQHGQMRMGVRM
;
A
#
# COMPACT_ATOMS: atom_id res chain seq x y z
N LYS A 1 -13.28 -20.44 25.58
CA LYS A 1 -12.27 -19.98 24.64
C LYS A 1 -12.24 -18.45 24.70
N GLY A 2 -11.08 -17.84 24.96
CA GLY A 2 -10.93 -16.40 25.05
C GLY A 2 -10.86 -15.76 23.66
N VAL A 3 -11.19 -14.44 23.56
CA VAL A 3 -10.98 -13.65 22.34
C VAL A 3 -9.99 -12.55 22.65
N VAL A 4 -8.89 -12.50 21.88
CA VAL A 4 -7.90 -11.41 21.90
C VAL A 4 -8.15 -10.53 20.69
N LYS A 5 -8.53 -9.29 20.94
CA LYS A 5 -8.84 -8.32 19.90
C LYS A 5 -7.83 -7.15 19.95
N THR A 6 -7.21 -6.86 18.81
CA THR A 6 -6.26 -5.75 18.68
C THR A 6 -6.40 -5.06 17.31
N SER A 7 -5.92 -3.82 17.24
CA SER A 7 -5.84 -3.11 15.96
C SER A 7 -4.47 -3.33 15.29
N VAL A 8 -4.43 -3.19 13.96
CA VAL A 8 -3.17 -3.21 13.21
C VAL A 8 -2.18 -2.18 13.76
N ARG A 9 -2.65 -0.97 14.02
CA ARG A 9 -1.82 0.09 14.60
C ARG A 9 -1.21 -0.33 15.94
N HIS A 10 -2.03 -0.85 16.86
CA HIS A 10 -1.58 -1.27 18.19
C HIS A 10 -0.57 -2.43 18.12
N LEU A 11 -0.82 -3.39 17.22
CA LEU A 11 0.10 -4.50 16.97
C LEU A 11 1.45 -4.00 16.48
N VAL A 12 1.46 -3.10 15.50
CA VAL A 12 2.70 -2.54 14.92
C VAL A 12 3.46 -1.71 15.97
N GLU A 13 2.78 -0.82 16.69
CA GLU A 13 3.38 -0.05 17.78
C GLU A 13 3.98 -0.95 18.88
N PHE A 14 3.36 -2.07 19.16
CA PHE A 14 3.87 -3.05 20.13
C PHE A 14 5.13 -3.77 19.60
N LEU A 15 5.09 -4.27 18.36
CA LEU A 15 6.18 -5.04 17.76
C LEU A 15 7.44 -4.21 17.50
N PHE A 16 7.26 -2.95 17.13
CA PHE A 16 8.37 -2.03 16.83
C PHE A 16 8.70 -1.10 18.00
N ARG A 17 8.18 -1.38 19.17
CA ARG A 17 8.55 -0.66 20.39
C ARG A 17 10.00 -0.95 20.70
N GLY A 18 10.87 -0.02 20.37
CA GLY A 18 12.31 -0.08 20.62
C GLY A 18 12.78 1.16 21.36
N GLY A 19 13.95 1.06 21.99
CA GLY A 19 14.57 2.18 22.67
C GLY A 19 14.26 2.27 24.17
N ASP A 20 15.01 3.12 24.83
CA ASP A 20 14.84 3.46 26.24
C ASP A 20 13.58 4.32 26.44
N ILE A 21 13.07 4.39 27.65
CA ILE A 21 11.95 5.27 27.97
C ILE A 21 12.41 6.71 27.74
N THR A 22 12.24 7.17 26.52
CA THR A 22 12.41 8.59 26.25
C THR A 22 11.19 9.30 26.86
N THR A 23 11.43 10.10 27.87
CA THR A 23 10.53 11.18 28.26
C THR A 23 10.49 12.26 27.16
N GLY A 24 10.78 11.87 25.92
CA GLY A 24 10.61 12.70 24.75
C GLY A 24 9.13 13.02 24.64
N SER A 25 8.81 14.27 24.91
CA SER A 25 7.52 14.85 24.69
C SER A 25 6.96 14.32 23.35
N SER A 26 6.03 13.38 23.44
CA SER A 26 5.04 13.27 22.38
C SER A 26 4.40 14.66 22.32
N VAL A 27 4.89 15.50 21.43
CA VAL A 27 4.19 16.73 21.10
C VAL A 27 2.86 16.23 20.56
N SER A 28 1.88 16.15 21.44
CA SER A 28 0.52 15.86 21.04
C SER A 28 0.18 16.91 20.01
N ALA A 29 -0.06 16.48 18.77
CA ALA A 29 -0.42 17.37 17.71
C ALA A 29 -1.55 18.29 18.23
N SER A 30 -1.42 19.59 18.02
CA SER A 30 -2.46 20.51 18.44
C SER A 30 -3.80 20.10 17.81
N PRO A 31 -4.94 20.41 18.40
CA PRO A 31 -6.26 20.13 17.81
C PRO A 31 -6.37 20.69 16.39
N GLU A 32 -5.78 21.85 16.12
CA GLU A 32 -5.73 22.47 14.80
C GLU A 32 -4.94 21.63 13.82
N ALA A 33 -3.78 21.11 14.21
CA ALA A 33 -2.95 20.22 13.40
C ALA A 33 -3.68 18.92 13.06
N MET A 34 -4.42 18.35 14.01
CA MET A 34 -5.23 17.15 13.78
C MET A 34 -6.39 17.42 12.79
N LEU A 35 -7.03 18.58 12.89
CA LEU A 35 -8.09 19.00 11.97
C LEU A 35 -7.55 19.21 10.56
N GLU A 36 -6.40 19.88 10.44
CA GLU A 36 -5.75 20.11 9.15
C GLU A 36 -5.30 18.81 8.51
N GLY A 37 -4.67 17.91 9.27
CA GLY A 37 -4.33 16.56 8.81
C GLY A 37 -5.55 15.81 8.27
N SER A 38 -6.66 15.82 9.01
CA SER A 38 -7.91 15.17 8.58
C SER A 38 -8.52 15.82 7.32
N ARG A 39 -8.33 17.13 7.15
CA ARG A 39 -8.78 17.85 5.96
C ARG A 39 -7.98 17.49 4.73
N LEU A 40 -6.65 17.46 4.87
CA LEU A 40 -5.72 17.06 3.80
C LEU A 40 -5.96 15.61 3.38
N HIS A 41 -6.11 14.72 4.33
CA HIS A 41 -6.44 13.32 4.11
C HIS A 41 -7.67 13.17 3.21
N ARG A 42 -8.78 13.80 3.59
CA ARG A 42 -10.02 13.79 2.80
C ARG A 42 -9.86 14.45 1.43
N LYS A 43 -9.02 15.49 1.31
CA LYS A 43 -8.73 16.14 0.03
C LYS A 43 -7.99 15.20 -0.92
N ILE A 44 -6.99 14.48 -0.42
CA ILE A 44 -6.24 13.48 -1.19
C ILE A 44 -7.18 12.36 -1.65
N GLN A 45 -7.97 11.79 -0.75
CA GLN A 45 -8.92 10.72 -1.06
C GLN A 45 -9.95 11.12 -2.11
N ARG A 46 -10.48 12.35 -2.06
CA ARG A 46 -11.45 12.86 -3.04
C ARG A 46 -10.85 13.13 -4.42
N GLY A 47 -9.54 13.36 -4.49
CA GLY A 47 -8.84 13.59 -5.75
C GLY A 47 -8.47 12.30 -6.49
N GLN A 48 -8.75 11.15 -5.91
CA GLN A 48 -8.40 9.84 -6.49
C GLN A 48 -9.38 9.41 -7.60
N LYS A 49 -8.95 8.40 -8.36
CA LYS A 49 -9.75 7.83 -9.45
C LYS A 49 -10.95 7.02 -8.93
N ALA A 50 -11.88 6.70 -9.82
CA ALA A 50 -13.07 5.89 -9.49
C ALA A 50 -12.72 4.46 -8.98
N THR A 51 -11.54 3.95 -9.30
CA THR A 51 -11.02 2.65 -8.83
C THR A 51 -10.53 2.67 -7.37
N TYR A 52 -10.44 3.85 -6.79
CA TYR A 52 -9.96 4.05 -5.44
C TYR A 52 -11.08 3.92 -4.40
N GLN A 53 -10.82 3.13 -3.37
CA GLN A 53 -11.71 2.98 -2.22
C GLN A 53 -11.04 3.59 -0.99
N SER A 54 -11.63 4.63 -0.41
CA SER A 54 -11.14 5.26 0.80
C SER A 54 -11.70 4.60 2.06
N GLU A 55 -10.95 4.67 3.17
CA GLU A 55 -11.38 4.25 4.51
C GLU A 55 -11.86 2.79 4.54
N VAL A 56 -11.10 1.86 3.96
CA VAL A 56 -11.49 0.47 3.81
C VAL A 56 -11.32 -0.30 5.12
N PRO A 57 -12.41 -0.78 5.76
CA PRO A 57 -12.31 -1.59 6.95
C PRO A 57 -11.75 -2.99 6.62
N LEU A 58 -10.77 -3.41 7.39
CA LEU A 58 -10.09 -4.69 7.22
C LEU A 58 -10.10 -5.46 8.55
N LYS A 59 -10.33 -6.75 8.46
CA LYS A 59 -10.39 -7.63 9.64
C LYS A 59 -9.87 -9.01 9.28
N MET A 60 -9.08 -9.60 10.15
CA MET A 60 -8.62 -10.97 10.03
C MET A 60 -8.77 -11.69 11.36
N GLU A 61 -9.12 -12.96 11.31
CA GLU A 61 -9.33 -13.80 12.48
C GLU A 61 -8.51 -15.07 12.36
N TRP A 62 -7.85 -15.45 13.45
CA TRP A 62 -7.15 -16.71 13.58
C TRP A 62 -7.68 -17.48 14.78
N GLN A 63 -7.80 -18.77 14.61
CA GLN A 63 -8.17 -19.67 15.68
C GLN A 63 -6.93 -20.37 16.21
N GLU A 64 -6.61 -20.09 17.46
CA GLU A 64 -5.50 -20.70 18.17
C GLU A 64 -5.99 -21.63 19.27
N GLU A 65 -5.12 -22.47 19.77
CA GLU A 65 -5.44 -23.33 20.92
C GLU A 65 -5.67 -22.46 22.17
N GLY A 66 -6.92 -22.43 22.66
CA GLY A 66 -7.32 -21.69 23.87
C GLY A 66 -7.86 -20.28 23.62
N TYR A 67 -7.59 -19.63 22.48
CA TYR A 67 -8.10 -18.30 22.16
C TYR A 67 -8.31 -18.09 20.66
N ASP A 68 -9.09 -17.09 20.32
CA ASP A 68 -9.23 -16.57 18.97
C ASP A 68 -8.57 -15.18 18.91
N LEU A 69 -7.72 -14.96 17.90
CA LEU A 69 -7.10 -13.66 17.66
C LEU A 69 -7.87 -12.90 16.59
N VAL A 70 -8.26 -11.67 16.89
CA VAL A 70 -8.93 -10.76 15.95
C VAL A 70 -8.05 -9.54 15.72
N LEU A 71 -7.59 -9.37 14.51
CA LEU A 71 -6.84 -8.20 14.07
C LEU A 71 -7.72 -7.37 13.14
N GLU A 72 -7.89 -6.10 13.47
CA GLU A 72 -8.73 -5.21 12.68
C GLU A 72 -8.08 -3.84 12.47
N GLY A 73 -8.53 -3.13 11.44
CA GLY A 73 -8.09 -1.77 11.18
C GLY A 73 -8.81 -1.18 9.98
N ARG A 74 -8.33 -0.04 9.53
CA ARG A 74 -8.90 0.66 8.40
C ARG A 74 -7.78 1.25 7.57
N ALA A 75 -7.64 0.77 6.33
CA ALA A 75 -6.69 1.33 5.38
C ALA A 75 -7.19 2.68 4.89
N ASP A 76 -6.30 3.65 4.75
CA ASP A 76 -6.63 4.99 4.26
C ASP A 76 -7.17 4.94 2.84
N GLY A 77 -6.62 4.05 2.01
CA GLY A 77 -7.11 3.82 0.68
C GLY A 77 -6.64 2.52 0.06
N ILE A 78 -7.43 2.04 -0.90
CA ILE A 78 -7.09 0.90 -1.74
C ILE A 78 -7.37 1.27 -3.19
N ASP A 79 -6.32 1.21 -4.01
CA ASP A 79 -6.38 1.52 -5.43
C ASP A 79 -6.21 0.24 -6.26
N LYS A 80 -7.23 -0.08 -7.04
CA LYS A 80 -7.27 -1.22 -7.97
C LYS A 80 -6.84 -0.80 -9.36
N THR A 81 -5.75 -0.07 -9.48
CA THR A 81 -5.29 0.46 -10.77
C THR A 81 -4.89 -0.66 -11.71
N GLU A 82 -5.44 -0.66 -12.91
CA GLU A 82 -4.93 -1.44 -14.02
C GLU A 82 -3.62 -0.82 -14.47
N VAL A 83 -2.56 -1.63 -14.52
CA VAL A 83 -1.27 -1.16 -15.06
C VAL A 83 -1.40 -1.08 -16.58
N ASN A 84 -1.62 0.11 -17.11
CA ASN A 84 -1.48 0.35 -18.54
C ASN A 84 -0.01 0.21 -18.91
N LYS A 85 0.31 -0.76 -19.77
CA LYS A 85 1.65 -0.97 -20.35
C LYS A 85 2.13 0.22 -21.21
N ASP A 86 1.25 1.14 -21.55
CA ASP A 86 1.56 2.26 -22.46
C ASP A 86 2.52 3.31 -21.86
N ARG A 87 2.93 3.19 -20.61
CA ARG A 87 3.90 4.10 -19.98
C ARG A 87 5.33 3.58 -19.92
N LEU A 88 5.59 2.39 -20.43
CA LEU A 88 6.95 1.82 -20.51
C LEU A 88 7.64 2.09 -21.85
N SER A 89 6.97 2.76 -22.81
CA SER A 89 7.52 3.03 -24.14
C SER A 89 8.23 4.38 -24.29
N ASP A 90 8.27 5.22 -23.25
CA ASP A 90 8.86 6.57 -23.36
C ASP A 90 10.34 6.66 -22.92
N VAL A 91 11.02 5.52 -22.78
CA VAL A 91 12.47 5.51 -22.54
C VAL A 91 13.13 4.60 -23.58
N ASP A 92 13.14 5.01 -24.82
CA ASP A 92 14.23 4.72 -25.76
C ASP A 92 14.02 5.51 -27.07
N GLY A 93 14.49 6.73 -27.04
CA GLY A 93 14.87 7.41 -28.27
C GLY A 93 16.33 7.11 -28.56
N MET A 94 16.65 6.13 -29.42
CA MET A 94 17.79 6.24 -30.32
C MET A 94 17.95 5.00 -31.25
N ASN A 95 17.98 5.37 -32.53
CA ASN A 95 18.59 4.64 -33.65
C ASN A 95 17.80 3.53 -34.34
N GLN A 96 17.21 3.97 -35.45
CA GLN A 96 16.88 3.17 -36.61
C GLN A 96 18.18 2.61 -37.25
N THR A 97 18.24 1.30 -37.49
CA THR A 97 18.88 0.71 -38.65
C THR A 97 18.04 -0.44 -39.15
N GLU A 98 17.72 -0.34 -40.42
CA GLU A 98 16.91 -1.25 -41.21
C GLU A 98 17.49 -2.67 -41.29
N SER A 99 16.60 -3.61 -41.57
CA SER A 99 16.82 -4.99 -42.03
C SER A 99 16.74 -6.04 -40.95
N ASP A 100 15.54 -6.61 -40.76
CA ASP A 100 15.33 -8.04 -40.46
C ASP A 100 13.83 -8.37 -40.24
N GLU A 101 12.99 -7.90 -41.18
CA GLU A 101 11.53 -8.21 -41.12
C GLU A 101 11.18 -9.68 -41.36
N GLU A 102 12.07 -10.49 -41.92
CA GLU A 102 11.79 -11.90 -42.22
C GLU A 102 12.09 -12.89 -41.10
N LYS A 103 12.84 -12.51 -40.07
CA LYS A 103 13.14 -13.39 -38.93
C LYS A 103 12.15 -13.29 -37.80
N LEU A 104 11.33 -12.25 -37.77
CA LEU A 104 10.34 -12.05 -36.71
C LEU A 104 9.09 -12.90 -36.87
N GLN A 105 8.74 -13.33 -38.07
CA GLN A 105 7.51 -14.11 -38.29
C GLN A 105 7.58 -15.56 -37.81
N HIS A 106 8.78 -16.11 -37.64
CA HIS A 106 8.93 -17.51 -37.17
C HIS A 106 8.94 -17.65 -35.64
N VAL A 107 9.12 -16.56 -34.86
CA VAL A 107 9.11 -16.56 -33.40
C VAL A 107 7.73 -16.21 -32.84
N ILE A 108 6.84 -15.64 -33.64
CA ILE A 108 5.48 -15.23 -33.22
C ILE A 108 4.51 -16.43 -33.09
N GLY A 109 4.91 -17.60 -33.64
CA GLY A 109 4.06 -18.82 -33.65
C GLY A 109 4.05 -19.64 -32.33
N MET A 110 4.83 -19.34 -31.33
CA MET A 110 4.99 -20.22 -30.16
C MET A 110 4.95 -19.54 -28.79
N ASN A 111 4.30 -18.40 -28.65
CA ASN A 111 3.98 -17.92 -27.31
C ASN A 111 2.69 -17.11 -27.36
N GLN A 112 1.56 -17.78 -27.39
CA GLN A 112 0.41 -17.27 -26.68
C GLN A 112 0.71 -17.39 -25.18
N ILE A 113 1.64 -16.58 -24.70
CA ILE A 113 1.62 -16.19 -23.31
C ILE A 113 0.38 -15.32 -23.21
N GLU A 114 -0.71 -15.91 -22.71
CA GLU A 114 -1.79 -15.12 -22.14
C GLU A 114 -1.09 -14.11 -21.24
N SER A 115 -1.05 -12.86 -21.67
CA SER A 115 -0.62 -11.76 -20.82
C SER A 115 -1.69 -11.64 -19.74
N ASN A 116 -1.56 -12.45 -18.69
CA ASN A 116 -2.19 -12.18 -17.42
C ASN A 116 -1.64 -10.82 -17.00
N GLU A 117 -2.35 -9.76 -17.39
CA GLU A 117 -2.15 -8.44 -16.82
C GLU A 117 -2.48 -8.57 -15.34
N GLU A 118 -1.46 -8.86 -14.54
CA GLU A 118 -1.62 -8.91 -13.09
C GLU A 118 -2.05 -7.52 -12.64
N LYS A 119 -3.34 -7.36 -12.39
CA LYS A 119 -3.89 -6.17 -11.77
C LYS A 119 -3.23 -5.99 -10.41
N LEU A 120 -2.32 -5.06 -10.30
CA LEU A 120 -1.66 -4.76 -9.04
C LEU A 120 -2.55 -3.81 -8.23
N THR A 121 -2.96 -4.26 -7.06
CA THR A 121 -3.71 -3.45 -6.09
C THR A 121 -2.74 -2.80 -5.12
N TYR A 122 -2.92 -1.52 -4.86
CA TYR A 122 -2.11 -0.75 -3.91
C TYR A 122 -2.90 -0.41 -2.65
N VAL A 123 -2.23 -0.50 -1.52
CA VAL A 123 -2.71 0.08 -0.27
C VAL A 123 -1.99 1.40 -0.04
N ASP A 124 -2.76 2.45 0.21
CA ASP A 124 -2.25 3.77 0.53
C ASP A 124 -2.33 4.00 2.05
N GLU A 125 -1.23 4.49 2.60
CA GLU A 125 -1.15 4.99 3.97
C GLU A 125 -0.78 6.47 3.91
N ILE A 126 -1.73 7.35 4.22
CA ILE A 126 -1.58 8.79 4.06
C ILE A 126 -1.13 9.41 5.38
N LYS A 127 0.00 10.10 5.38
CA LYS A 127 0.52 10.82 6.55
C LYS A 127 0.76 12.28 6.22
N CYS A 128 0.34 13.14 7.13
CA CYS A 128 0.62 14.56 7.06
C CYS A 128 1.82 14.89 7.94
N VAL A 129 2.80 15.54 7.38
CA VAL A 129 4.03 15.95 8.06
C VAL A 129 4.25 17.46 7.93
N TYR A 130 4.88 18.06 8.93
CA TYR A 130 5.22 19.50 8.96
C TYR A 130 6.69 19.73 8.58
N ARG A 131 7.14 19.02 7.56
CA ARG A 131 8.50 19.18 6.99
C ARG A 131 8.41 19.08 5.48
N ASP A 132 9.44 19.49 4.80
CA ASP A 132 9.53 19.36 3.35
C ASP A 132 9.46 17.87 2.98
N VAL A 133 8.58 17.53 2.05
CA VAL A 133 8.42 16.16 1.58
C VAL A 133 9.65 15.70 0.80
N GLU A 134 10.35 16.62 0.13
CA GLU A 134 11.59 16.33 -0.62
C GLU A 134 12.75 15.93 0.29
N GLU A 135 12.68 16.26 1.59
CA GLU A 135 13.68 15.87 2.60
C GLU A 135 13.40 14.48 3.22
N ILE A 136 12.32 13.83 2.82
CA ILE A 136 11.95 12.51 3.33
C ILE A 136 12.55 11.43 2.44
N GLU A 137 13.70 10.90 2.84
CA GLU A 137 14.39 9.84 2.10
C GLU A 137 13.75 8.47 2.31
N GLU A 138 13.22 8.20 3.51
CA GLU A 138 12.65 6.91 3.86
C GLU A 138 11.30 7.05 4.58
N ALA A 139 10.44 6.10 4.34
CA ALA A 139 9.17 5.98 5.06
C ALA A 139 9.40 5.59 6.52
N ASP A 140 8.60 6.16 7.42
CA ASP A 140 8.58 5.72 8.82
C ASP A 140 8.23 4.24 8.91
N ILE A 141 9.05 3.48 9.65
CA ILE A 141 8.93 2.02 9.76
C ILE A 141 7.57 1.58 10.31
N LEU A 142 6.98 2.33 11.23
CA LEU A 142 5.68 2.01 11.82
C LEU A 142 4.56 2.16 10.78
N HIS A 143 4.60 3.24 10.01
CA HIS A 143 3.63 3.49 8.96
C HIS A 143 3.75 2.49 7.82
N LEU A 144 4.98 2.17 7.42
CA LEU A 144 5.24 1.15 6.41
C LEU A 144 4.76 -0.24 6.86
N ALA A 145 5.02 -0.61 8.12
CA ALA A 145 4.55 -1.87 8.69
C ALA A 145 3.02 -1.93 8.76
N GLN A 146 2.37 -0.83 9.12
CA GLN A 146 0.91 -0.71 9.14
C GLN A 146 0.31 -0.93 7.75
N ALA A 147 0.85 -0.25 6.73
CA ALA A 147 0.42 -0.40 5.35
C ALA A 147 0.64 -1.83 4.82
N LYS A 148 1.77 -2.47 5.16
CA LYS A 148 2.03 -3.88 4.82
C LYS A 148 1.05 -4.84 5.49
N CYS A 149 0.67 -4.61 6.74
CA CYS A 149 -0.36 -5.40 7.40
C CYS A 149 -1.71 -5.27 6.69
N TYR A 150 -2.10 -4.07 6.31
CA TYR A 150 -3.33 -3.87 5.54
C TYR A 150 -3.28 -4.54 4.17
N ALA A 151 -2.14 -4.45 3.46
CA ALA A 151 -1.95 -5.13 2.19
C ALA A 151 -2.07 -6.65 2.35
N TYR A 152 -1.48 -7.23 3.39
CA TYR A 152 -1.60 -8.65 3.68
C TYR A 152 -3.06 -9.06 3.96
N ILE A 153 -3.76 -8.36 4.84
CA ILE A 153 -5.15 -8.67 5.19
C ILE A 153 -6.04 -8.59 3.93
N TYR A 154 -5.90 -7.51 3.17
CA TYR A 154 -6.66 -7.32 1.93
C TYR A 154 -6.36 -8.41 0.90
N GLY A 155 -5.09 -8.71 0.69
CA GLY A 155 -4.65 -9.75 -0.23
C GLY A 155 -5.24 -11.12 0.13
N GLN A 156 -5.21 -11.49 1.41
CA GLN A 156 -5.82 -12.74 1.89
C GLN A 156 -7.34 -12.80 1.65
N GLN A 157 -8.04 -11.69 1.92
CA GLN A 157 -9.49 -11.61 1.73
C GLN A 157 -9.91 -11.69 0.26
N HIS A 158 -9.05 -11.26 -0.68
CA HIS A 158 -9.36 -11.16 -2.10
C HIS A 158 -8.58 -12.14 -2.97
N GLY A 159 -7.80 -13.05 -2.37
CA GLY A 159 -7.02 -14.04 -3.11
C GLY A 159 -5.88 -13.41 -3.93
N GLN A 160 -5.40 -12.23 -3.55
CA GLN A 160 -4.30 -11.53 -4.23
C GLN A 160 -2.98 -11.81 -3.53
N MET A 161 -2.04 -12.45 -4.23
CA MET A 161 -0.74 -12.80 -3.67
C MET A 161 0.27 -11.64 -3.74
N ARG A 162 0.03 -10.66 -4.61
CA ARG A 162 0.91 -9.50 -4.80
C ARG A 162 0.13 -8.21 -4.59
N MET A 163 0.64 -7.40 -3.68
CA MET A 163 0.08 -6.10 -3.34
C MET A 163 1.18 -5.06 -3.33
N GLY A 164 0.87 -3.84 -3.76
CA GLY A 164 1.74 -2.68 -3.61
C GLY A 164 1.38 -1.89 -2.35
N VAL A 165 2.34 -1.10 -1.87
CA VAL A 165 2.14 -0.14 -0.79
C VAL A 165 2.64 1.23 -1.25
N ARG A 166 1.86 2.29 -1.02
CA ARG A 166 2.23 3.69 -1.27
C ARG A 166 2.09 4.50 0.00
N MET A 167 2.96 5.49 0.15
CA MET A 167 2.96 6.40 1.29
C MET A 167 3.07 7.84 0.83
#